data_b7e49de7a1b6b7396c59526535ba7d3d
#
_entry.id   b7e49de7a1b6b7396c59526535ba7d3d
#
_cell.length_a   1.000
_cell.length_b   1.000
_cell.length_c   1.000
_cell.angle_alpha   90.00
_cell.angle_beta   90.00
_cell.angle_gamma   90.00
#
_symmetry.space_group_name_H-M   'P 1'
#
loop_
_entity.id
_entity.type
_entity.pdbx_description
1 polymer ?
#
loop_
_entity_poly.entity_id
_entity_poly.type
_entity_poly.pdbx_seq_one_letter_code
_entity_poly.pdbx_strand_id
1 'polypeptide(L)'
;EMEYTVSNVRENFENCITMFQQQAESKNQTLSMTEQILYPYVYMDAPHVSEICLNIISNAIKYTNAGGSISCHIAQTSSEKEDWCNLAITVTDNGIGMSEEFRKHLFEAFERESNTTLSHVEGSGIGMGITKKLVELMDGTIEVKSKQGEGSTFTVTIPCRKASEEDFLVKKNNALHDK
;
A
#
# COMPACT_ATOMS: atom_id res chain seq x y z
N GLU A 1 5.00 11.05 13.32
CA GLU A 1 4.85 10.15 14.47
C GLU A 1 3.77 9.12 14.19
N MET A 2 4.06 7.83 14.49
CA MET A 2 3.13 6.73 14.25
C MET A 2 2.09 6.64 15.35
N GLU A 3 0.83 6.48 14.97
CA GLU A 3 -0.28 6.29 15.91
C GLU A 3 -1.01 4.98 15.59
N TYR A 4 -0.77 3.97 16.43
CA TYR A 4 -1.36 2.64 16.24
C TYR A 4 -2.71 2.55 16.92
N THR A 5 -3.75 2.28 16.13
CA THR A 5 -5.13 2.13 16.62
C THR A 5 -5.73 0.85 16.07
N VAL A 6 -6.74 0.33 16.78
CA VAL A 6 -7.47 -0.87 16.33
C VAL A 6 -8.17 -0.58 15.01
N SER A 7 -7.93 -1.41 14.02
CA SER A 7 -8.43 -1.21 12.66
C SER A 7 -8.99 -2.52 12.10
N ASN A 8 -10.04 -2.38 11.28
CA ASN A 8 -10.56 -3.47 10.47
C ASN A 8 -9.79 -3.49 9.15
N VAL A 9 -9.00 -4.54 8.95
CA VAL A 9 -8.09 -4.65 7.79
C VAL A 9 -8.87 -4.62 6.47
N ARG A 10 -9.91 -5.44 6.34
CA ARG A 10 -10.71 -5.50 5.11
C ARG A 10 -11.31 -4.16 4.76
N GLU A 11 -11.98 -3.53 5.71
CA GLU A 11 -12.65 -2.24 5.52
C GLU A 11 -11.64 -1.17 5.06
N ASN A 12 -10.47 -1.13 5.69
CA ASN A 12 -9.43 -0.17 5.35
C ASN A 12 -8.97 -0.30 3.89
N PHE A 13 -8.74 -1.54 3.44
CA PHE A 13 -8.28 -1.78 2.07
C PHE A 13 -9.40 -1.65 1.03
N GLU A 14 -10.61 -2.06 1.35
CA GLU A 14 -11.77 -1.83 0.46
C GLU A 14 -11.99 -0.34 0.20
N ASN A 15 -11.84 0.49 1.23
CA ASN A 15 -11.95 1.94 1.09
C ASN A 15 -10.87 2.50 0.17
N CYS A 16 -9.63 2.01 0.28
CA CYS A 16 -8.54 2.42 -0.61
C CYS A 16 -8.82 2.05 -2.07
N ILE A 17 -9.30 0.83 -2.32
CA ILE A 17 -9.64 0.37 -3.67
C ILE A 17 -10.79 1.20 -4.24
N THR A 18 -11.84 1.44 -3.46
CA THR A 18 -13.00 2.23 -3.89
C THR A 18 -12.60 3.62 -4.35
N MET A 19 -11.63 4.25 -3.70
CA MET A 19 -11.14 5.57 -4.09
C MET A 19 -10.58 5.63 -5.50
N PHE A 20 -10.05 4.52 -6.02
CA PHE A 20 -9.41 4.46 -7.33
C PHE A 20 -10.24 3.81 -8.43
N GLN A 21 -11.38 3.19 -8.10
CA GLN A 21 -12.20 2.47 -9.08
C GLN A 21 -12.62 3.37 -10.24
N GLN A 22 -13.12 4.56 -9.96
CA GLN A 22 -13.56 5.48 -11.01
C GLN A 22 -12.40 5.93 -11.90
N GLN A 23 -11.24 6.19 -11.31
CA GLN A 23 -10.06 6.60 -12.06
C GLN A 23 -9.57 5.48 -12.99
N ALA A 24 -9.54 4.24 -12.50
CA ALA A 24 -9.17 3.08 -13.29
C ALA A 24 -10.16 2.87 -14.45
N GLU A 25 -11.46 2.93 -14.17
CA GLU A 25 -12.51 2.80 -15.17
C GLU A 25 -12.40 3.87 -16.25
N SER A 26 -12.11 5.11 -15.88
CA SER A 26 -11.96 6.21 -16.83
C SER A 26 -10.77 6.01 -17.78
N LYS A 27 -9.78 5.22 -17.39
CA LYS A 27 -8.65 4.80 -18.22
C LYS A 27 -8.85 3.44 -18.87
N ASN A 28 -10.05 2.88 -18.77
CA ASN A 28 -10.37 1.54 -19.27
C ASN A 28 -9.44 0.46 -18.71
N GLN A 29 -9.13 0.58 -17.42
CA GLN A 29 -8.35 -0.42 -16.68
C GLN A 29 -9.26 -1.22 -15.75
N THR A 30 -8.85 -2.46 -15.45
CA THR A 30 -9.52 -3.31 -14.48
C THR A 30 -8.73 -3.29 -13.16
N LEU A 31 -9.35 -2.79 -12.10
CA LEU A 31 -8.79 -2.79 -10.75
C LEU A 31 -9.55 -3.79 -9.89
N SER A 32 -8.85 -4.77 -9.35
CA SER A 32 -9.44 -5.84 -8.55
C SER A 32 -8.74 -6.01 -7.21
N MET A 33 -9.46 -6.58 -6.24
CA MET A 33 -8.94 -6.90 -4.92
C MET A 33 -9.25 -8.35 -4.57
N THR A 34 -8.25 -9.05 -4.02
CA THR A 34 -8.40 -10.37 -3.43
C THR A 34 -7.81 -10.35 -2.02
N GLU A 35 -8.23 -11.29 -1.18
CA GLU A 35 -7.80 -11.30 0.23
C GLU A 35 -7.66 -12.70 0.82
N GLN A 36 -6.72 -12.80 1.77
CA GLN A 36 -6.57 -13.94 2.68
C GLN A 36 -6.34 -13.39 4.08
N ILE A 37 -7.40 -12.87 4.68
CA ILE A 37 -7.37 -12.23 5.99
C ILE A 37 -7.69 -13.26 7.06
N LEU A 38 -6.71 -13.53 7.94
CA LEU A 38 -6.85 -14.47 9.06
C LEU A 38 -7.26 -13.74 10.36
N TYR A 39 -6.77 -12.51 10.51
CA TYR A 39 -6.96 -11.68 11.70
C TYR A 39 -7.59 -10.37 11.29
N PRO A 40 -8.94 -10.25 11.34
CA PRO A 40 -9.64 -9.08 10.80
C PRO A 40 -9.30 -7.76 11.51
N TYR A 41 -8.95 -7.84 12.79
CA TYR A 41 -8.66 -6.65 13.60
C TYR A 41 -7.20 -6.65 14.03
N VAL A 42 -6.52 -5.54 13.77
CA VAL A 42 -5.12 -5.36 14.14
C VAL A 42 -4.89 -3.92 14.62
N TYR A 43 -3.81 -3.73 15.36
CA TYR A 43 -3.31 -2.38 15.65
C TYR A 43 -2.43 -1.93 14.49
N MET A 44 -2.84 -0.89 13.81
CA MET A 44 -2.03 -0.26 12.76
C MET A 44 -2.30 1.23 12.70
N ASP A 45 -1.35 1.96 12.12
CA ASP A 45 -1.56 3.37 11.77
C ASP A 45 -2.31 3.40 10.44
N ALA A 46 -3.64 3.37 10.51
CA ALA A 46 -4.49 3.26 9.33
C ALA A 46 -4.29 4.39 8.32
N PRO A 47 -4.18 5.68 8.73
CA PRO A 47 -3.91 6.76 7.78
C PRO A 47 -2.61 6.58 7.01
N HIS A 48 -1.52 6.20 7.67
CA HIS A 48 -0.23 5.98 7.00
C HIS A 48 -0.23 4.71 6.14
N VAL A 49 -0.89 3.64 6.57
CA VAL A 49 -1.06 2.43 5.75
C VAL A 49 -1.87 2.77 4.50
N SER A 50 -2.92 3.57 4.62
CA SER A 50 -3.70 4.05 3.47
C SER A 50 -2.82 4.88 2.53
N GLU A 51 -1.98 5.75 3.03
CA GLU A 51 -1.05 6.53 2.22
C GLU A 51 -0.10 5.64 1.42
N ILE A 52 0.43 4.59 2.04
CA ILE A 52 1.26 3.59 1.35
C ILE A 52 0.48 2.95 0.18
N CYS A 53 -0.75 2.49 0.44
CA CYS A 53 -1.59 1.89 -0.59
C CYS A 53 -1.93 2.86 -1.71
N LEU A 54 -2.30 4.09 -1.37
CA LEU A 54 -2.63 5.13 -2.34
C LEU A 54 -1.45 5.41 -3.27
N ASN A 55 -0.23 5.51 -2.73
CA ASN A 55 0.96 5.76 -3.53
C ASN A 55 1.27 4.61 -4.50
N ILE A 56 1.14 3.37 -4.05
CA ILE A 56 1.43 2.20 -4.87
C ILE A 56 0.35 2.02 -5.95
N ILE A 57 -0.93 2.15 -5.59
CA ILE A 57 -2.04 1.99 -6.54
C ILE A 57 -2.05 3.11 -7.57
N SER A 58 -1.82 4.36 -7.16
CA SER A 58 -1.77 5.49 -8.10
C SER A 58 -0.65 5.30 -9.13
N ASN A 59 0.50 4.80 -8.72
CA ASN A 59 1.59 4.47 -9.64
C ASN A 59 1.18 3.37 -10.63
N ALA A 60 0.54 2.32 -10.13
CA ALA A 60 0.07 1.23 -11.00
C ALA A 60 -0.91 1.74 -12.06
N ILE A 61 -1.86 2.60 -11.67
CA ILE A 61 -2.80 3.22 -12.61
C ILE A 61 -2.07 4.07 -13.65
N LYS A 62 -1.11 4.88 -13.21
CA LYS A 62 -0.36 5.77 -14.07
C LYS A 62 0.43 5.03 -15.15
N TYR A 63 1.07 3.93 -14.78
CA TYR A 63 1.98 3.20 -15.67
C TYR A 63 1.34 2.00 -16.37
N THR A 64 0.05 1.80 -16.21
CA THR A 64 -0.71 0.76 -16.92
C THR A 64 -1.49 1.39 -18.06
N ASN A 65 -1.34 0.83 -19.26
CA ASN A 65 -2.04 1.32 -20.45
C ASN A 65 -3.55 1.01 -20.37
N ALA A 66 -4.33 1.74 -21.17
CA ALA A 66 -5.75 1.44 -21.32
C ALA A 66 -5.94 -0.02 -21.74
N GLY A 67 -6.92 -0.69 -21.13
CA GLY A 67 -7.16 -2.11 -21.32
C GLY A 67 -6.36 -3.02 -20.40
N GLY A 68 -5.41 -2.45 -19.66
CA GLY A 68 -4.60 -3.20 -18.68
C GLY A 68 -5.33 -3.51 -17.38
N SER A 69 -4.63 -4.23 -16.50
CA SER A 69 -5.20 -4.66 -15.23
C SER A 69 -4.24 -4.41 -14.06
N ILE A 70 -4.84 -4.12 -12.92
CA ILE A 70 -4.17 -3.92 -11.65
C ILE A 70 -4.86 -4.80 -10.62
N SER A 71 -4.11 -5.64 -9.93
CA SER A 71 -4.65 -6.48 -8.87
C SER A 71 -4.00 -6.16 -7.55
N CYS A 72 -4.82 -6.01 -6.50
CA CYS A 72 -4.37 -5.80 -5.14
C CYS A 72 -4.71 -7.04 -4.32
N HIS A 73 -3.71 -7.62 -3.66
CA HIS A 73 -3.90 -8.78 -2.82
C HIS A 73 -3.46 -8.48 -1.40
N ILE A 74 -4.34 -8.74 -0.44
CA ILE A 74 -4.09 -8.53 0.98
C ILE A 74 -4.05 -9.88 1.66
N ALA A 75 -2.91 -10.22 2.23
CA ALA A 75 -2.74 -11.50 2.92
C ALA A 75 -2.14 -11.30 4.30
N GLN A 76 -2.48 -12.18 5.20
CA GLN A 76 -1.88 -12.23 6.53
C GLN A 76 -1.28 -13.61 6.77
N THR A 77 -0.15 -13.62 7.44
CA THR A 77 0.51 -14.84 7.90
C THR A 77 0.77 -14.76 9.40
N SER A 78 0.86 -15.90 10.05
CA SER A 78 1.21 -15.97 11.46
C SER A 78 2.65 -15.48 11.67
N SER A 79 2.91 -14.91 12.83
CA SER A 79 4.24 -14.51 13.27
C SER A 79 4.76 -15.47 14.33
N GLU A 80 6.08 -15.62 14.43
CA GLU A 80 6.72 -16.33 15.54
C GLU A 80 6.49 -15.59 16.87
N LYS A 81 6.29 -14.29 16.80
CA LYS A 81 5.98 -13.46 17.95
C LYS A 81 4.50 -13.61 18.30
N GLU A 82 4.22 -14.07 19.53
CA GLU A 82 2.86 -14.20 20.03
C GLU A 82 2.10 -12.86 19.95
N ASP A 83 0.82 -12.92 19.66
CA ASP A 83 -0.08 -11.77 19.48
C ASP A 83 0.23 -10.88 18.26
N TRP A 84 1.12 -11.33 17.39
CA TRP A 84 1.48 -10.60 16.17
C TRP A 84 1.16 -11.41 14.92
N CYS A 85 1.00 -10.70 13.82
CA CYS A 85 0.87 -11.28 12.48
C CYS A 85 1.66 -10.42 11.50
N ASN A 86 1.88 -10.95 10.30
CA ASN A 86 2.46 -10.18 9.20
C ASN A 86 1.37 -9.88 8.18
N LEU A 87 1.25 -8.62 7.81
CA LEU A 87 0.33 -8.15 6.79
C LEU A 87 1.12 -7.89 5.51
N ALA A 88 0.76 -8.58 4.42
CA ALA A 88 1.37 -8.39 3.12
C ALA A 88 0.38 -7.75 2.16
N ILE A 89 0.78 -6.65 1.54
CA ILE A 89 0.01 -5.91 0.54
C ILE A 89 0.77 -6.05 -0.78
N THR A 90 0.15 -6.70 -1.75
CA THR A 90 0.76 -6.93 -3.06
C THR A 90 -0.06 -6.25 -4.14
N VAL A 91 0.56 -5.36 -4.90
CA VAL A 91 -0.07 -4.67 -6.02
C VAL A 91 0.67 -5.06 -7.29
N THR A 92 -0.02 -5.71 -8.20
CA THR A 92 0.51 -6.21 -9.46
C THR A 92 -0.18 -5.52 -10.63
N ASP A 93 0.60 -5.00 -11.55
CA ASP A 93 0.10 -4.43 -12.80
C ASP A 93 0.77 -5.10 -14.00
N ASN A 94 0.09 -5.06 -15.14
CA ASN A 94 0.64 -5.48 -16.42
C ASN A 94 0.98 -4.29 -17.32
N GLY A 95 1.48 -3.23 -16.68
CA GLY A 95 1.86 -1.99 -17.35
C GLY A 95 3.21 -2.05 -18.08
N ILE A 96 3.80 -0.89 -18.27
CA ILE A 96 5.05 -0.76 -19.02
C ILE A 96 6.27 -1.36 -18.31
N GLY A 97 6.17 -1.61 -17.01
CA GLY A 97 7.30 -2.08 -16.23
C GLY A 97 8.41 -1.05 -16.10
N MET A 98 9.50 -1.45 -15.49
CA MET A 98 10.66 -0.61 -15.24
C MET A 98 11.92 -1.28 -15.77
N SER A 99 12.86 -0.48 -16.31
CA SER A 99 14.21 -0.96 -16.59
C SER A 99 14.90 -1.35 -15.28
N GLU A 100 15.87 -2.22 -15.35
CA GLU A 100 16.64 -2.61 -14.18
C GLU A 100 17.34 -1.43 -13.52
N GLU A 101 17.86 -0.51 -14.33
CA GLU A 101 18.51 0.71 -13.85
C GLU A 101 17.53 1.60 -13.09
N PHE A 102 16.34 1.86 -13.65
CA PHE A 102 15.30 2.64 -12.97
C PHE A 102 14.85 1.98 -11.68
N ARG A 103 14.65 0.66 -11.70
CA ARG A 103 14.22 -0.10 -10.53
C ARG A 103 15.22 0.01 -9.37
N LYS A 104 16.53 -0.03 -9.68
CA LYS A 104 17.58 0.12 -8.67
C LYS A 104 17.55 1.48 -7.98
N HIS A 105 17.13 2.52 -8.67
CA HIS A 105 17.11 3.88 -8.16
C HIS A 105 15.72 4.36 -7.73
N LEU A 106 14.72 3.50 -7.79
CA LEU A 106 13.32 3.86 -7.52
C LEU A 106 13.13 4.52 -6.15
N PHE A 107 13.75 3.98 -5.11
CA PHE A 107 13.61 4.47 -3.75
C PHE A 107 14.63 5.57 -3.41
N GLU A 108 15.63 5.79 -4.23
CA GLU A 108 16.64 6.84 -4.05
C GLU A 108 16.17 8.21 -4.53
N ALA A 109 15.12 8.25 -5.35
CA ALA A 109 14.63 9.49 -5.97
C ALA A 109 14.22 10.53 -4.93
N PHE A 110 13.72 10.12 -3.78
CA PHE A 110 13.33 11.02 -2.69
C PHE A 110 14.52 11.80 -2.12
N GLU A 111 15.66 11.16 -1.93
CA GLU A 111 16.86 11.80 -1.40
C GLU A 111 17.42 12.85 -2.39
N ARG A 112 17.26 12.61 -3.69
CA ARG A 112 17.73 13.51 -4.73
C ARG A 112 16.83 14.74 -4.90
N GLU A 113 15.55 14.60 -4.68
CA GLU A 113 14.58 15.69 -4.90
C GLU A 113 14.56 16.73 -3.79
N SER A 114 15.00 16.38 -2.59
CA SER A 114 15.22 17.38 -1.55
C SER A 114 16.31 18.38 -1.95
N ASN A 115 17.11 18.06 -2.98
CA ASN A 115 18.25 18.85 -3.43
C ASN A 115 18.14 19.44 -4.84
N THR A 116 17.09 19.11 -5.60
CA THR A 116 16.96 19.57 -6.99
C THR A 116 15.53 19.91 -7.36
N THR A 117 15.38 21.02 -8.08
CA THR A 117 14.13 21.51 -8.66
C THR A 117 13.66 20.68 -9.88
N LEU A 118 14.17 19.49 -10.07
CA LEU A 118 13.81 18.60 -11.19
C LEU A 118 12.55 17.78 -10.94
N SER A 119 11.72 18.23 -10.01
CA SER A 119 10.45 17.61 -9.64
C SER A 119 9.35 17.67 -10.70
N HIS A 120 9.66 18.04 -11.93
CA HIS A 120 8.66 18.19 -13.00
C HIS A 120 8.44 16.94 -13.83
N VAL A 121 9.17 15.85 -13.56
CA VAL A 121 8.86 14.58 -14.21
C VAL A 121 7.77 13.92 -13.40
N GLU A 122 6.54 14.01 -13.85
CA GLU A 122 5.43 13.26 -13.30
C GLU A 122 5.84 11.78 -13.19
N GLY A 123 5.73 11.21 -11.99
CA GLY A 123 6.16 9.83 -11.75
C GLY A 123 7.64 9.67 -11.44
N SER A 124 8.27 10.70 -10.90
CA SER A 124 9.70 10.70 -10.53
C SER A 124 10.07 9.76 -9.38
N GLY A 125 9.13 8.99 -8.80
CA GLY A 125 9.40 8.10 -7.68
C GLY A 125 9.42 8.77 -6.31
N ILE A 126 8.98 10.02 -6.19
CA ILE A 126 8.86 10.74 -4.91
C ILE A 126 7.97 9.94 -3.96
N GLY A 127 6.81 9.49 -4.48
CA GLY A 127 5.87 8.69 -3.71
C GLY A 127 6.49 7.39 -3.20
N MET A 128 7.40 6.80 -3.95
CA MET A 128 8.06 5.55 -3.56
C MET A 128 9.11 5.76 -2.47
N GLY A 129 9.84 6.86 -2.48
CA GLY A 129 10.77 7.21 -1.41
C GLY A 129 10.05 7.44 -0.10
N ILE A 130 8.95 8.18 -0.12
CA ILE A 130 8.08 8.41 1.05
C ILE A 130 7.48 7.09 1.51
N THR A 131 6.98 6.29 0.59
CA THR A 131 6.38 4.98 0.88
C THR A 131 7.38 4.07 1.60
N LYS A 132 8.60 3.97 1.09
CA LYS A 132 9.65 3.17 1.72
C LYS A 132 9.93 3.64 3.15
N LYS A 133 10.02 4.94 3.35
CA LYS A 133 10.26 5.51 4.67
C LYS A 133 9.12 5.19 5.65
N LEU A 134 7.88 5.31 5.23
CA LEU A 134 6.72 4.96 6.05
C LEU A 134 6.74 3.48 6.42
N VAL A 135 7.02 2.62 5.46
CA VAL A 135 7.11 1.17 5.68
C VAL A 135 8.21 0.84 6.70
N GLU A 136 9.36 1.45 6.57
CA GLU A 136 10.48 1.27 7.51
C GLU A 136 10.15 1.77 8.92
N LEU A 137 9.42 2.87 9.05
CA LEU A 137 8.94 3.37 10.33
C LEU A 137 7.95 2.42 11.03
N MET A 138 7.33 1.53 10.26
CA MET A 138 6.43 0.48 10.77
C MET A 138 7.14 -0.87 10.96
N ASP A 139 8.46 -0.88 10.89
CA ASP A 139 9.29 -2.10 10.95
C ASP A 139 8.98 -3.10 9.83
N GLY A 140 8.50 -2.59 8.71
CA GLY A 140 8.14 -3.38 7.55
C GLY A 140 9.20 -3.36 6.46
N THR A 141 8.89 -4.04 5.36
CA THR A 141 9.72 -4.10 4.17
C THR A 141 8.89 -3.83 2.92
N ILE A 142 9.54 -3.27 1.91
CA ILE A 142 8.95 -3.10 0.58
C ILE A 142 9.88 -3.70 -0.46
N GLU A 143 9.30 -4.50 -1.36
CA GLU A 143 10.02 -5.12 -2.45
C GLU A 143 9.33 -4.79 -3.77
N VAL A 144 10.11 -4.66 -4.83
CA VAL A 144 9.58 -4.47 -6.17
C VAL A 144 10.21 -5.48 -7.12
N LYS A 145 9.35 -6.12 -7.92
CA LYS A 145 9.75 -6.95 -9.04
C LYS A 145 9.14 -6.31 -10.28
N SER A 146 9.96 -6.07 -11.28
CA SER A 146 9.50 -5.43 -12.51
C SER A 146 10.35 -5.88 -13.68
N LYS A 147 9.70 -6.00 -14.82
CA LYS A 147 10.35 -6.25 -16.09
C LYS A 147 9.74 -5.34 -17.14
N GLN A 148 10.60 -4.61 -17.85
CA GLN A 148 10.16 -3.68 -18.88
C GLN A 148 9.30 -4.40 -19.93
N GLY A 149 8.13 -3.86 -20.23
CA GLY A 149 7.16 -4.45 -21.13
C GLY A 149 6.22 -5.48 -20.52
N GLU A 150 6.45 -5.93 -19.28
CA GLU A 150 5.63 -6.96 -18.62
C GLU A 150 4.85 -6.47 -17.40
N GLY A 151 5.31 -5.40 -16.78
CA GLY A 151 4.64 -4.81 -15.62
C GLY A 151 5.46 -4.86 -14.34
N SER A 152 4.81 -4.58 -13.23
CA SER A 152 5.46 -4.46 -11.92
C SER A 152 4.64 -5.12 -10.81
N THR A 153 5.33 -5.61 -9.80
CA THR A 153 4.72 -6.11 -8.56
C THR A 153 5.42 -5.48 -7.37
N PHE A 154 4.64 -4.76 -6.57
CA PHE A 154 5.09 -4.20 -5.30
C PHE A 154 4.54 -5.03 -4.16
N THR A 155 5.39 -5.40 -3.22
CA THR A 155 4.98 -6.14 -2.02
C THR A 155 5.46 -5.39 -0.78
N VAL A 156 4.51 -4.97 0.05
CA VAL A 156 4.76 -4.35 1.35
C VAL A 156 4.39 -5.36 2.42
N THR A 157 5.29 -5.61 3.35
CA THR A 157 5.04 -6.50 4.49
C THR A 157 5.23 -5.71 5.77
N ILE A 158 4.21 -5.72 6.63
CA ILE A 158 4.19 -4.93 7.87
C ILE A 158 3.83 -5.87 9.03
N PRO A 159 4.62 -5.88 10.13
CA PRO A 159 4.21 -6.58 11.33
C PRO A 159 3.06 -5.81 12.00
N CYS A 160 2.02 -6.54 12.42
CA CYS A 160 0.87 -5.97 13.10
C CYS A 160 0.57 -6.75 14.36
N ARG A 161 0.30 -6.02 15.45
CA ARG A 161 -0.23 -6.63 16.66
C ARG A 161 -1.70 -6.98 16.43
N LYS A 162 -2.10 -8.20 16.82
CA LYS A 162 -3.49 -8.63 16.72
C LYS A 162 -4.35 -7.87 17.73
N ALA A 163 -5.58 -7.57 17.32
CA ALA A 163 -6.61 -7.01 18.19
C ALA A 163 -7.84 -7.91 18.19
N SER A 164 -8.75 -7.69 19.11
CA SER A 164 -10.02 -8.40 19.16
C SER A 164 -11.14 -7.58 18.54
N GLU A 165 -12.23 -8.23 18.16
CA GLU A 165 -13.46 -7.55 17.75
C GLU A 165 -13.97 -6.62 18.86
N GLU A 166 -13.87 -7.07 20.11
CA GLU A 166 -14.27 -6.28 21.28
C GLU A 166 -13.48 -4.96 21.35
N ASP A 167 -12.16 -4.99 21.17
CA ASP A 167 -11.31 -3.79 21.15
C ASP A 167 -11.77 -2.82 20.07
N PHE A 168 -12.13 -3.34 18.90
CA PHE A 168 -12.62 -2.52 17.79
C PHE A 168 -13.97 -1.89 18.11
N LEU A 169 -14.90 -2.62 18.70
CA LEU A 169 -16.23 -2.12 19.09
C LEU A 169 -16.16 -1.05 20.17
N VAL A 170 -15.27 -1.22 21.15
CA VAL A 170 -15.02 -0.20 22.19
C VAL A 170 -14.54 1.10 21.56
N LYS A 171 -13.58 1.03 20.66
CA LYS A 171 -13.09 2.21 19.92
C LYS A 171 -14.22 2.90 19.15
N LYS A 172 -15.06 2.13 18.45
CA LYS A 172 -16.17 2.66 17.66
C LYS A 172 -17.21 3.37 18.53
N ASN A 173 -17.53 2.81 19.68
CA ASN A 173 -18.48 3.41 20.62
C ASN A 173 -17.93 4.71 21.22
N ASN A 174 -16.64 4.75 21.58
CA ASN A 174 -16.02 5.96 22.10
C ASN A 174 -16.04 7.09 21.06
N ALA A 175 -15.77 6.77 19.80
CA ALA A 175 -15.83 7.77 18.71
C ALA A 175 -17.25 8.34 18.49
N LEU A 176 -18.31 7.59 18.82
CA LEU A 176 -19.69 8.07 18.73
C LEU A 176 -20.08 9.00 19.89
N HIS A 177 -19.43 8.87 21.04
CA HIS A 177 -19.69 9.70 22.22
C HIS A 177 -18.93 11.03 22.21
N ASP A 178 -17.86 11.14 21.42
CA ASP A 178 -17.03 12.34 21.30
C ASP A 178 -17.55 13.33 20.26
N LYS A 179 -18.69 13.04 19.66
CA LYS A 179 -19.43 13.93 18.76
C LYS A 179 -20.66 14.45 19.47
#